data_4f7949ebdc4ba2137be2aaf0727747b4
#
_entry.id   4f7949ebdc4ba2137be2aaf0727747b4
#
_cell.length_a   1.000
_cell.length_b   1.000
_cell.length_c   1.000
_cell.angle_alpha   90.00
_cell.angle_beta   90.00
_cell.angle_gamma   90.00
#
_symmetry.space_group_name_H-M   'P 1'
#
loop_
_entity.id
_entity.type
_entity.pdbx_description
1 polymer ?
#
loop_
_entity_poly.entity_id
_entity_poly.type
_entity_poly.pdbx_seq_one_letter_code
_entity_poly.pdbx_strand_id
1 'polypeptide(L)'
;MVIGDDEDDLGPYASPPCFLHELDEAYLGFPRPSVPQSVERRSCRRLLPERPLPPYAYLPGRFPHPVRHARGHSYQPALRSQSEADPNAFMWGMDLFNQGYYWEAHEAWEALWRTAGRETAERNLLQGLILLAAMGVKLRERKLEAARRHGKRAASFLGQVASAPVGNLVKLLGLSPDCLAAHAEQAVSQVGTATDPSIAFAFVLGRLRST
;
A
#
# COMPACT_ATOMS: atom_id res chain seq x y z
N MET A 1 6.93 1.97 35.96
CA MET A 1 5.72 2.42 35.21
C MET A 1 6.23 2.83 33.86
N VAL A 2 6.20 1.88 32.92
CA VAL A 2 6.84 1.99 31.61
C VAL A 2 5.74 2.45 30.65
N ILE A 3 5.96 3.60 30.03
CA ILE A 3 5.07 4.16 29.00
C ILE A 3 5.42 3.44 27.71
N GLY A 4 4.42 2.72 27.15
CA GLY A 4 4.58 1.96 25.93
C GLY A 4 4.65 2.87 24.68
N ASP A 5 5.50 2.47 23.76
CA ASP A 5 5.63 3.06 22.42
C ASP A 5 4.43 2.64 21.55
N ASP A 6 3.35 3.42 21.60
CA ASP A 6 2.14 3.25 20.76
C ASP A 6 2.12 4.20 19.56
N GLU A 7 3.24 4.38 18.86
CA GLU A 7 3.30 5.20 17.65
C GLU A 7 2.98 4.47 16.33
N ASP A 8 2.46 3.24 16.38
CA ASP A 8 2.12 2.45 15.18
C ASP A 8 0.61 2.46 14.84
N ASP A 9 -0.16 3.34 15.47
CA ASP A 9 -1.58 3.49 15.10
C ASP A 9 -1.73 4.40 13.88
N LEU A 10 -1.84 3.77 12.69
CA LEU A 10 -2.42 4.41 11.51
C LEU A 10 -3.93 4.62 11.73
N GLY A 11 -4.26 5.30 12.82
CA GLY A 11 -5.60 5.79 13.10
C GLY A 11 -5.96 6.90 12.10
N PRO A 12 -7.26 7.09 11.78
CA PRO A 12 -7.69 7.94 10.68
C PRO A 12 -7.50 9.45 10.91
N TYR A 13 -6.98 9.92 12.04
CA TYR A 13 -6.86 11.35 12.31
C TYR A 13 -5.78 11.67 13.35
N ALA A 14 -4.59 12.00 12.87
CA ALA A 14 -3.76 13.02 13.48
C ALA A 14 -2.79 13.54 12.42
N SER A 15 -3.05 14.73 11.91
CA SER A 15 -2.01 15.52 11.26
C SER A 15 -0.96 15.82 12.32
N PRO A 16 0.29 15.35 12.19
CA PRO A 16 1.31 15.75 13.14
C PRO A 16 1.60 17.25 13.00
N PRO A 17 1.86 17.97 14.09
CA PRO A 17 2.28 19.35 14.03
C PRO A 17 3.57 19.47 13.25
N CYS A 18 3.70 20.57 12.50
CA CYS A 18 4.89 20.95 11.76
C CYS A 18 6.10 21.06 12.71
N PHE A 19 6.91 20.03 12.80
CA PHE A 19 8.29 20.14 13.25
C PHE A 19 9.19 20.17 12.02
N LEU A 20 9.28 21.36 11.44
CA LEU A 20 10.37 21.76 10.57
C LEU A 20 11.48 22.31 11.49
N HIS A 21 12.53 21.60 11.64
CA HIS A 21 13.95 22.01 11.71
C HIS A 21 14.77 20.88 12.41
N GLU A 22 15.91 20.59 11.83
CA GLU A 22 16.99 19.73 12.37
C GLU A 22 16.98 18.25 12.03
N LEU A 23 17.04 17.89 10.72
CA LEU A 23 17.61 16.58 10.32
C LEU A 23 18.22 16.61 8.90
N ASP A 24 18.78 17.76 8.45
CA ASP A 24 19.19 17.91 7.04
C ASP A 24 20.66 17.61 6.74
N GLU A 25 21.53 17.33 7.71
CA GLU A 25 22.95 17.10 7.43
C GLU A 25 23.44 15.65 7.46
N ALA A 26 22.67 14.70 8.00
CA ALA A 26 23.12 13.31 8.12
C ALA A 26 22.94 12.47 6.85
N TYR A 27 22.33 13.00 5.77
CA TYR A 27 21.93 12.23 4.59
C TYR A 27 22.70 12.52 3.31
N LEU A 28 23.84 13.22 3.39
CA LEU A 28 24.67 13.56 2.21
C LEU A 28 25.47 12.37 1.62
N GLY A 29 25.40 11.18 2.23
CA GLY A 29 26.17 10.00 1.85
C GLY A 29 25.42 8.83 1.22
N PHE A 30 24.12 8.94 0.92
CA PHE A 30 23.44 7.84 0.25
C PHE A 30 23.89 7.71 -1.20
N PRO A 31 24.39 6.54 -1.62
CA PRO A 31 24.60 6.25 -3.04
C PRO A 31 23.28 6.47 -3.77
N ARG A 32 23.35 6.92 -5.03
CA ARG A 32 22.17 6.95 -5.91
C ARG A 32 21.46 5.62 -5.73
N PRO A 33 20.14 5.60 -5.46
CA PRO A 33 19.43 4.34 -5.35
C PRO A 33 19.69 3.58 -6.64
N SER A 34 20.55 2.58 -6.56
CA SER A 34 20.59 1.55 -7.59
C SER A 34 19.17 1.02 -7.63
N VAL A 35 18.54 1.11 -8.79
CA VAL A 35 17.27 0.42 -9.07
C VAL A 35 17.43 -0.96 -8.42
N PRO A 36 16.52 -1.40 -7.54
CA PRO A 36 16.66 -2.69 -6.88
C PRO A 36 16.96 -3.70 -7.96
N GLN A 37 18.21 -4.21 -7.98
CA GLN A 37 18.58 -5.28 -8.88
C GLN A 37 17.70 -6.44 -8.49
N SER A 38 16.88 -6.90 -9.46
CA SER A 38 16.07 -8.11 -9.36
C SER A 38 15.07 -8.16 -8.19
N VAL A 39 14.10 -7.26 -8.12
CA VAL A 39 12.75 -7.76 -7.91
C VAL A 39 12.49 -8.58 -9.19
N GLU A 40 12.43 -9.89 -9.10
CA GLU A 40 11.85 -10.70 -10.17
C GLU A 40 10.44 -10.12 -10.37
N ARG A 41 10.35 -9.23 -11.36
CA ARG A 41 9.08 -8.57 -11.68
C ARG A 41 8.15 -9.70 -12.02
N ARG A 42 7.13 -9.90 -11.19
CA ARG A 42 6.10 -10.84 -11.62
C ARG A 42 5.71 -10.47 -13.02
N SER A 43 5.74 -11.44 -13.92
CA SER A 43 5.23 -11.33 -15.27
C SER A 43 3.69 -11.23 -15.23
N CYS A 44 3.16 -10.30 -14.41
CA CYS A 44 1.75 -9.99 -14.43
C CYS A 44 1.55 -8.79 -15.36
N ARG A 45 0.63 -8.97 -16.32
CA ARG A 45 0.23 -7.89 -17.21
C ARG A 45 -0.29 -6.71 -16.38
N ARG A 46 0.28 -5.52 -16.60
CA ARG A 46 -0.17 -4.30 -15.95
C ARG A 46 -1.51 -3.86 -16.52
N LEU A 47 -2.33 -3.25 -15.67
CA LEU A 47 -3.63 -2.67 -16.05
C LEU A 47 -3.44 -1.34 -16.79
N LEU A 48 -2.42 -0.57 -16.39
CA LEU A 48 -2.02 0.72 -16.96
C LEU A 48 -0.55 0.66 -17.40
N PRO A 49 -0.25 -0.06 -18.50
CA PRO A 49 1.12 -0.29 -18.95
C PRO A 49 1.83 1.01 -19.38
N GLU A 50 1.08 2.00 -19.82
CA GLU A 50 1.57 3.31 -20.26
C GLU A 50 2.01 4.20 -19.08
N ARG A 51 1.51 3.95 -17.85
CA ARG A 51 1.87 4.72 -16.68
C ARG A 51 3.19 4.21 -16.09
N PRO A 52 4.28 5.01 -16.09
CA PRO A 52 5.55 4.56 -15.56
C PRO A 52 5.47 4.30 -14.05
N LEU A 53 6.09 3.22 -13.59
CA LEU A 53 6.24 2.95 -12.16
C LEU A 53 7.18 3.99 -11.53
N PRO A 54 7.02 4.32 -10.23
CA PRO A 54 7.96 5.16 -9.51
C PRO A 54 9.39 4.60 -9.58
N PRO A 55 10.43 5.44 -9.50
CA PRO A 55 11.82 5.00 -9.63
C PRO A 55 12.26 4.06 -8.49
N TYR A 56 11.57 4.06 -7.38
CA TYR A 56 11.77 3.13 -6.27
C TYR A 56 10.45 2.85 -5.55
N ALA A 57 10.33 1.66 -4.97
CA ALA A 57 9.26 1.33 -4.04
C ALA A 57 9.70 1.76 -2.64
N TYR A 58 9.00 2.71 -2.05
CA TYR A 58 9.39 3.30 -0.78
C TYR A 58 9.44 2.29 0.36
N LEU A 59 10.50 2.40 1.14
CA LEU A 59 10.67 1.67 2.39
C LEU A 59 11.29 2.62 3.43
N PRO A 60 10.64 2.83 4.59
CA PRO A 60 11.15 3.70 5.64
C PRO A 60 12.61 3.38 6.01
N GLY A 61 13.43 4.42 6.15
CA GLY A 61 14.85 4.27 6.48
C GLY A 61 15.77 3.79 5.36
N ARG A 62 15.24 3.44 4.16
CA ARG A 62 16.04 3.01 3.00
C ARG A 62 16.00 3.95 1.83
N PHE A 63 14.92 4.69 1.66
CA PHE A 63 14.72 5.61 0.54
C PHE A 63 14.21 6.96 1.06
N PRO A 64 14.44 8.06 0.30
CA PRO A 64 13.84 9.35 0.62
C PRO A 64 12.31 9.22 0.65
N HIS A 65 11.68 9.88 1.64
CA HIS A 65 10.22 9.84 1.72
C HIS A 65 9.60 10.46 0.47
N PRO A 66 8.69 9.76 -0.24
CA PRO A 66 8.21 10.20 -1.56
C PRO A 66 7.67 11.62 -1.60
N VAL A 67 6.91 12.03 -0.57
CA VAL A 67 6.21 13.31 -0.53
C VAL A 67 6.90 14.36 0.33
N ARG A 68 7.63 13.95 1.39
CA ARG A 68 8.19 14.89 2.39
C ARG A 68 9.63 15.28 2.09
N HIS A 69 10.37 14.45 1.41
CA HIS A 69 11.79 14.69 1.11
C HIS A 69 11.96 15.32 -0.27
N ALA A 70 12.83 16.35 -0.39
CA ALA A 70 13.05 17.06 -1.64
C ALA A 70 13.48 16.16 -2.83
N ARG A 71 14.12 15.01 -2.55
CA ARG A 71 14.46 13.99 -3.56
C ARG A 71 13.43 12.86 -3.66
N GLY A 72 12.26 13.00 -3.03
CA GLY A 72 11.17 12.06 -3.12
C GLY A 72 10.53 12.08 -4.51
N HIS A 73 10.17 10.92 -5.04
CA HIS A 73 9.62 10.80 -6.40
C HIS A 73 8.25 11.48 -6.60
N SER A 74 7.55 11.81 -5.52
CA SER A 74 6.26 12.52 -5.51
C SER A 74 6.34 13.85 -4.75
N TYR A 75 7.56 14.39 -4.54
CA TYR A 75 7.75 15.65 -3.85
C TYR A 75 7.27 16.83 -4.73
N GLN A 76 6.33 17.62 -4.20
CA GLN A 76 5.82 18.83 -4.84
C GLN A 76 5.85 19.98 -3.83
N PRO A 77 6.81 20.92 -3.94
CA PRO A 77 7.03 21.95 -2.91
C PRO A 77 5.91 22.98 -2.75
N ALA A 78 5.04 23.18 -3.74
CA ALA A 78 4.12 24.33 -3.74
C ALA A 78 2.65 24.05 -4.11
N LEU A 79 2.28 22.89 -4.59
CA LEU A 79 0.93 22.66 -5.15
C LEU A 79 0.24 21.45 -4.52
N ARG A 80 -0.11 21.54 -3.23
CA ARG A 80 -1.24 20.78 -2.68
C ARG A 80 -2.57 21.48 -3.02
N SER A 81 -2.69 21.99 -4.24
CA SER A 81 -3.99 22.32 -4.77
C SER A 81 -4.66 21.03 -5.21
N GLN A 82 -5.89 20.84 -4.78
CA GLN A 82 -6.84 19.83 -5.12
C GLN A 82 -6.54 19.17 -6.48
N SER A 83 -5.74 18.10 -6.45
CA SER A 83 -5.58 17.25 -7.62
C SER A 83 -6.97 16.66 -7.89
N GLU A 84 -7.51 16.89 -9.07
CA GLU A 84 -8.70 16.20 -9.55
C GLU A 84 -8.52 14.69 -9.27
N ALA A 85 -9.58 14.05 -8.80
CA ALA A 85 -9.53 12.63 -8.47
C ALA A 85 -9.10 11.85 -9.72
N ASP A 86 -7.95 11.19 -9.64
CA ASP A 86 -7.45 10.34 -10.73
C ASP A 86 -8.46 9.21 -10.99
N PRO A 87 -9.16 9.17 -12.15
CA PRO A 87 -10.17 8.16 -12.44
C PRO A 87 -9.58 6.74 -12.46
N ASN A 88 -8.28 6.62 -12.63
CA ASN A 88 -7.56 5.36 -12.69
C ASN A 88 -6.86 5.00 -11.37
N ALA A 89 -7.04 5.79 -10.31
CA ALA A 89 -6.34 5.59 -9.04
C ALA A 89 -6.51 4.18 -8.46
N PHE A 90 -7.68 3.55 -8.63
CA PHE A 90 -7.93 2.20 -8.16
C PHE A 90 -7.10 1.16 -8.92
N MET A 91 -7.11 1.21 -10.25
CA MET A 91 -6.30 0.33 -11.11
C MET A 91 -4.80 0.58 -10.94
N TRP A 92 -4.43 1.84 -10.75
CA TRP A 92 -3.05 2.21 -10.46
C TRP A 92 -2.56 1.60 -9.14
N GLY A 93 -3.38 1.66 -8.10
CA GLY A 93 -3.08 1.01 -6.82
C GLY A 93 -2.86 -0.50 -6.97
N MET A 94 -3.68 -1.18 -7.82
CA MET A 94 -3.50 -2.60 -8.11
C MET A 94 -2.18 -2.88 -8.83
N ASP A 95 -1.81 -2.09 -9.84
CA ASP A 95 -0.52 -2.22 -10.53
C ASP A 95 0.66 -2.04 -9.58
N LEU A 96 0.62 -1.00 -8.74
CA LEU A 96 1.62 -0.75 -7.73
C LEU A 96 1.75 -1.91 -6.74
N PHE A 97 0.63 -2.39 -6.21
CA PHE A 97 0.59 -3.51 -5.26
C PHE A 97 1.18 -4.79 -5.86
N ASN A 98 0.77 -5.13 -7.09
CA ASN A 98 1.24 -6.31 -7.80
C ASN A 98 2.74 -6.28 -8.07
N GLN A 99 3.31 -5.09 -8.21
CA GLN A 99 4.75 -4.87 -8.47
C GLN A 99 5.57 -4.60 -7.19
N GLY A 100 4.95 -4.74 -6.00
CA GLY A 100 5.64 -4.58 -4.72
C GLY A 100 5.82 -3.14 -4.25
N TYR A 101 5.16 -2.16 -4.88
CA TYR A 101 5.13 -0.75 -4.48
C TYR A 101 4.04 -0.54 -3.43
N TYR A 102 4.18 -1.19 -2.28
CA TYR A 102 3.10 -1.27 -1.29
C TYR A 102 2.76 0.08 -0.65
N TRP A 103 3.76 0.92 -0.36
CA TRP A 103 3.50 2.25 0.19
C TRP A 103 2.75 3.14 -0.81
N GLU A 104 3.16 3.13 -2.06
CA GLU A 104 2.54 3.89 -3.14
C GLU A 104 1.12 3.39 -3.45
N ALA A 105 0.88 2.09 -3.35
CA ALA A 105 -0.46 1.49 -3.47
C ALA A 105 -1.38 1.95 -2.33
N HIS A 106 -0.85 1.96 -1.10
CA HIS A 106 -1.55 2.49 0.08
C HIS A 106 -2.01 3.94 -0.15
N GLU A 107 -1.12 4.83 -0.58
CA GLU A 107 -1.42 6.24 -0.83
C GLU A 107 -2.48 6.41 -1.93
N ALA A 108 -2.39 5.63 -3.02
CA ALA A 108 -3.35 5.68 -4.12
C ALA A 108 -4.76 5.30 -3.65
N TRP A 109 -4.89 4.25 -2.85
CA TRP A 109 -6.18 3.81 -2.33
C TRP A 109 -6.68 4.67 -1.17
N GLU A 110 -5.80 5.23 -0.35
CA GLU A 110 -6.17 6.14 0.73
C GLU A 110 -6.82 7.42 0.18
N ALA A 111 -6.34 7.94 -0.95
CA ALA A 111 -6.96 9.07 -1.64
C ALA A 111 -8.42 8.77 -2.00
N LEU A 112 -8.71 7.58 -2.53
CA LEU A 112 -10.08 7.14 -2.82
C LEU A 112 -10.89 6.90 -1.55
N TRP A 113 -10.29 6.29 -0.54
CA TRP A 113 -10.96 6.00 0.72
C TRP A 113 -11.44 7.27 1.45
N ARG A 114 -10.69 8.37 1.36
CA ARG A 114 -11.07 9.66 1.96
C ARG A 114 -12.33 10.25 1.34
N THR A 115 -12.59 9.95 0.07
CA THR A 115 -13.79 10.45 -0.66
C THR A 115 -14.94 9.45 -0.65
N ALA A 116 -14.69 8.19 -0.32
CA ALA A 116 -15.73 7.17 -0.23
C ALA A 116 -16.72 7.45 0.90
N GLY A 117 -18.00 7.21 0.64
CA GLY A 117 -19.09 7.40 1.61
C GLY A 117 -18.83 6.59 2.90
N ARG A 118 -19.23 7.15 4.03
CA ARG A 118 -19.17 6.45 5.32
C ARG A 118 -20.06 5.21 5.26
N GLU A 119 -19.64 4.12 5.92
CA GLU A 119 -20.41 2.86 6.07
C GLU A 119 -20.76 2.16 4.73
N THR A 120 -19.99 2.41 3.67
CA THR A 120 -20.18 1.74 2.39
C THR A 120 -19.28 0.49 2.27
N ALA A 121 -19.75 -0.51 1.52
CA ALA A 121 -18.92 -1.68 1.16
C ALA A 121 -17.66 -1.28 0.41
N GLU A 122 -17.73 -0.24 -0.41
CA GLU A 122 -16.59 0.33 -1.13
C GLU A 122 -15.52 0.86 -0.18
N ARG A 123 -15.93 1.58 0.88
CA ARG A 123 -15.02 2.08 1.90
C ARG A 123 -14.34 0.94 2.65
N ASN A 124 -15.09 -0.11 3.01
CA ASN A 124 -14.54 -1.29 3.66
C ASN A 124 -13.57 -2.05 2.74
N LEU A 125 -13.88 -2.16 1.45
CA LEU A 125 -12.98 -2.72 0.46
C LEU A 125 -11.66 -1.97 0.40
N LEU A 126 -11.72 -0.64 0.22
CA LEU A 126 -10.54 0.21 0.18
C LEU A 126 -9.73 0.10 1.48
N GLN A 127 -10.38 0.09 2.64
CA GLN A 127 -9.72 -0.09 3.93
C GLN A 127 -8.99 -1.44 4.01
N GLY A 128 -9.61 -2.51 3.53
CA GLY A 128 -8.98 -3.83 3.45
C GLY A 128 -7.74 -3.84 2.56
N LEU A 129 -7.81 -3.22 1.38
CA LEU A 129 -6.69 -3.11 0.44
C LEU A 129 -5.55 -2.24 1.00
N ILE A 130 -5.87 -1.10 1.64
CA ILE A 130 -4.91 -0.23 2.32
C ILE A 130 -4.15 -1.02 3.40
N LEU A 131 -4.86 -1.81 4.21
CA LEU A 131 -4.25 -2.64 5.25
C LEU A 131 -3.40 -3.78 4.69
N LEU A 132 -3.77 -4.37 3.55
CA LEU A 132 -2.90 -5.33 2.84
C LEU A 132 -1.62 -4.66 2.36
N ALA A 133 -1.72 -3.46 1.82
CA ALA A 133 -0.56 -2.70 1.40
C ALA A 133 0.34 -2.35 2.60
N ALA A 134 -0.24 -1.91 3.72
CA ALA A 134 0.49 -1.68 4.97
C ALA A 134 1.18 -2.96 5.47
N MET A 135 0.51 -4.13 5.41
CA MET A 135 1.13 -5.42 5.72
C MET A 135 2.37 -5.66 4.84
N GLY A 136 2.28 -5.39 3.53
CA GLY A 136 3.39 -5.55 2.60
C GLY A 136 4.59 -4.67 2.95
N VAL A 137 4.37 -3.41 3.35
CA VAL A 137 5.42 -2.51 3.85
C VAL A 137 6.08 -3.13 5.09
N LYS A 138 5.28 -3.57 6.10
CA LYS A 138 5.81 -4.13 7.35
C LYS A 138 6.58 -5.45 7.15
N LEU A 139 6.16 -6.28 6.19
CA LEU A 139 6.93 -7.46 5.81
C LEU A 139 8.31 -7.09 5.25
N ARG A 140 8.38 -6.09 4.39
CA ARG A 140 9.65 -5.59 3.84
C ARG A 140 10.53 -4.92 4.90
N GLU A 141 9.94 -4.29 5.90
CA GLU A 141 10.64 -3.78 7.10
C GLU A 141 11.06 -4.89 8.06
N ARG A 142 10.64 -6.15 7.85
CA ARG A 142 10.80 -7.28 8.78
C ARG A 142 10.12 -7.09 10.15
N LYS A 143 9.12 -6.23 10.23
CA LYS A 143 8.28 -5.99 11.40
C LYS A 143 7.11 -6.98 11.39
N LEU A 144 7.38 -8.24 11.72
CA LEU A 144 6.46 -9.36 11.48
C LEU A 144 5.17 -9.25 12.29
N GLU A 145 5.22 -8.79 13.54
CA GLU A 145 4.02 -8.65 14.37
C GLU A 145 3.09 -7.53 13.86
N ALA A 146 3.67 -6.40 13.43
CA ALA A 146 2.89 -5.34 12.79
C ALA A 146 2.25 -5.84 11.47
N ALA A 147 3.00 -6.59 10.68
CA ALA A 147 2.47 -7.22 9.46
C ALA A 147 1.27 -8.14 9.76
N ARG A 148 1.36 -9.00 10.78
CA ARG A 148 0.25 -9.87 11.21
C ARG A 148 -0.98 -9.06 11.65
N ARG A 149 -0.80 -7.99 12.43
CA ARG A 149 -1.91 -7.14 12.85
C ARG A 149 -2.62 -6.51 11.65
N HIS A 150 -1.88 -5.93 10.70
CA HIS A 150 -2.46 -5.36 9.49
C HIS A 150 -3.18 -6.41 8.64
N GLY A 151 -2.60 -7.59 8.44
CA GLY A 151 -3.21 -8.66 7.67
C GLY A 151 -4.52 -9.17 8.28
N LYS A 152 -4.57 -9.38 9.60
CA LYS A 152 -5.82 -9.78 10.30
C LYS A 152 -6.93 -8.73 10.15
N ARG A 153 -6.58 -7.45 10.30
CA ARG A 153 -7.55 -6.35 10.10
C ARG A 153 -8.00 -6.28 8.64
N ALA A 154 -7.10 -6.47 7.68
CA ALA A 154 -7.44 -6.53 6.26
C ALA A 154 -8.46 -7.63 5.98
N ALA A 155 -8.22 -8.85 6.45
CA ALA A 155 -9.13 -9.98 6.29
C ALA A 155 -10.52 -9.69 6.87
N SER A 156 -10.59 -9.05 8.04
CA SER A 156 -11.85 -8.65 8.67
C SER A 156 -12.65 -7.66 7.81
N PHE A 157 -12.02 -6.60 7.29
CA PHE A 157 -12.72 -5.64 6.43
C PHE A 157 -13.17 -6.26 5.11
N LEU A 158 -12.33 -7.10 4.50
CA LEU A 158 -12.65 -7.80 3.24
C LEU A 158 -13.79 -8.80 3.42
N GLY A 159 -13.84 -9.51 4.55
CA GLY A 159 -14.95 -10.40 4.89
C GLY A 159 -16.29 -9.68 5.05
N GLN A 160 -16.28 -8.42 5.55
CA GLN A 160 -17.50 -7.60 5.62
C GLN A 160 -18.02 -7.22 4.23
N VAL A 161 -17.13 -7.06 3.26
CA VAL A 161 -17.52 -6.74 1.87
C VAL A 161 -18.18 -7.93 1.19
N ALA A 162 -17.82 -9.14 1.54
CA ALA A 162 -18.34 -10.37 0.95
C ALA A 162 -19.87 -10.50 1.07
N SER A 163 -20.43 -9.98 2.14
CA SER A 163 -21.88 -9.99 2.40
C SER A 163 -22.64 -8.81 1.81
N ALA A 164 -21.94 -7.89 1.14
CA ALA A 164 -22.53 -6.66 0.60
C ALA A 164 -22.82 -6.77 -0.91
N PRO A 165 -23.73 -5.93 -1.46
CA PRO A 165 -23.92 -5.85 -2.90
C PRO A 165 -22.61 -5.51 -3.63
N VAL A 166 -22.31 -6.27 -4.69
CA VAL A 166 -21.06 -6.13 -5.46
C VAL A 166 -21.03 -4.79 -6.20
N GLY A 167 -20.19 -3.87 -5.74
CA GLY A 167 -19.92 -2.60 -6.40
C GLY A 167 -18.96 -2.75 -7.60
N ASN A 168 -18.81 -1.67 -8.37
CA ASN A 168 -17.95 -1.65 -9.56
C ASN A 168 -16.47 -1.94 -9.23
N LEU A 169 -15.95 -1.48 -8.10
CA LEU A 169 -14.57 -1.73 -7.72
C LEU A 169 -14.27 -3.20 -7.49
N VAL A 170 -15.23 -3.97 -6.93
CA VAL A 170 -15.08 -5.42 -6.73
C VAL A 170 -14.93 -6.14 -8.07
N LYS A 171 -15.65 -5.70 -9.10
CA LYS A 171 -15.53 -6.29 -10.45
C LYS A 171 -14.13 -6.10 -11.03
N LEU A 172 -13.49 -4.97 -10.74
CA LEU A 172 -12.14 -4.64 -11.22
C LEU A 172 -11.04 -5.48 -10.54
N LEU A 173 -11.30 -5.97 -9.32
CA LEU A 173 -10.30 -6.78 -8.58
C LEU A 173 -9.96 -8.10 -9.26
N GLY A 174 -10.85 -8.66 -10.06
CA GLY A 174 -10.70 -10.00 -10.63
C GLY A 174 -10.76 -11.16 -9.62
N LEU A 175 -11.02 -10.84 -8.34
CA LEU A 175 -11.19 -11.77 -7.22
C LEU A 175 -12.47 -11.39 -6.46
N SER A 176 -13.17 -12.39 -5.92
CA SER A 176 -14.25 -12.10 -4.98
C SER A 176 -13.70 -11.61 -3.64
N PRO A 177 -14.45 -10.79 -2.87
CA PRO A 177 -14.02 -10.35 -1.56
C PRO A 177 -13.69 -11.49 -0.59
N ASP A 178 -14.46 -12.59 -0.63
CA ASP A 178 -14.19 -13.80 0.15
C ASP A 178 -12.83 -14.42 -0.21
N CYS A 179 -12.57 -14.56 -1.50
CA CYS A 179 -11.28 -15.04 -1.99
C CYS A 179 -10.12 -14.14 -1.52
N LEU A 180 -10.33 -12.83 -1.54
CA LEU A 180 -9.33 -11.87 -1.11
C LEU A 180 -9.13 -11.91 0.41
N ALA A 181 -10.19 -12.08 1.20
CA ALA A 181 -10.12 -12.27 2.64
C ALA A 181 -9.34 -13.54 2.98
N ALA A 182 -9.64 -14.66 2.32
CA ALA A 182 -8.91 -15.92 2.49
C ALA A 182 -7.42 -15.79 2.13
N HIS A 183 -7.11 -15.08 1.07
CA HIS A 183 -5.71 -14.78 0.71
C HIS A 183 -5.01 -13.91 1.76
N ALA A 184 -5.72 -12.96 2.38
CA ALA A 184 -5.16 -12.16 3.47
C ALA A 184 -4.84 -13.03 4.70
N GLU A 185 -5.75 -13.94 5.08
CA GLU A 185 -5.54 -14.88 6.16
C GLU A 185 -4.37 -15.84 5.88
N GLN A 186 -4.29 -16.36 4.66
CA GLN A 186 -3.16 -17.18 4.22
C GLN A 186 -1.85 -16.43 4.31
N ALA A 187 -1.81 -15.16 3.86
CA ALA A 187 -0.62 -14.33 3.97
C ALA A 187 -0.21 -14.12 5.44
N VAL A 188 -1.17 -13.94 6.35
CA VAL A 188 -0.91 -13.83 7.80
C VAL A 188 -0.28 -15.11 8.35
N SER A 189 -0.77 -16.29 7.96
CA SER A 189 -0.22 -17.57 8.41
C SER A 189 1.21 -17.82 7.92
N GLN A 190 1.56 -17.25 6.79
CA GLN A 190 2.89 -17.39 6.17
C GLN A 190 3.90 -16.32 6.64
N VAL A 191 3.50 -15.39 7.50
CA VAL A 191 4.41 -14.37 8.04
C VAL A 191 5.55 -15.03 8.82
N GLY A 192 6.79 -14.81 8.36
CA GLY A 192 8.01 -15.35 8.97
C GLY A 192 8.53 -16.64 8.32
N THR A 193 7.80 -17.23 7.36
CA THR A 193 8.26 -18.43 6.63
C THR A 193 8.92 -18.07 5.27
N ALA A 194 8.61 -16.88 4.73
CA ALA A 194 9.15 -16.44 3.45
C ALA A 194 10.61 -15.99 3.55
N THR A 195 11.44 -16.46 2.63
CA THR A 195 12.87 -16.12 2.56
C THR A 195 13.11 -14.76 1.88
N ASP A 196 12.24 -14.34 0.96
CA ASP A 196 12.34 -13.04 0.27
C ASP A 196 11.02 -12.24 0.41
N PRO A 197 11.04 -11.10 1.13
CA PRO A 197 9.87 -10.24 1.30
C PRO A 197 9.66 -9.24 0.16
N SER A 198 10.40 -9.31 -0.96
CA SER A 198 10.28 -8.32 -2.05
C SER A 198 8.88 -8.35 -2.70
N ILE A 199 8.28 -9.53 -2.81
CA ILE A 199 6.88 -9.72 -3.20
C ILE A 199 6.18 -10.51 -2.09
N ALA A 200 5.46 -9.77 -1.24
CA ALA A 200 4.89 -10.30 -0.02
C ALA A 200 3.65 -11.20 -0.22
N PHE A 201 3.02 -11.14 -1.40
CA PHE A 201 1.75 -11.84 -1.64
C PHE A 201 1.81 -12.77 -2.84
N ALA A 202 1.21 -13.96 -2.70
CA ALA A 202 1.14 -14.94 -3.78
C ALA A 202 0.06 -14.67 -4.83
N PHE A 203 -0.92 -13.81 -4.54
CA PHE A 203 -2.01 -13.45 -5.45
C PHE A 203 -1.73 -12.17 -6.23
N VAL A 204 -2.52 -11.92 -7.26
CA VAL A 204 -2.47 -10.74 -8.14
C VAL A 204 -3.86 -10.13 -8.23
N LEU A 205 -3.95 -8.80 -8.10
CA LEU A 205 -5.18 -8.03 -8.26
C LEU A 205 -5.40 -7.61 -9.71
N GLY A 206 -6.65 -7.53 -10.14
CA GLY A 206 -7.00 -7.01 -11.46
C GLY A 206 -6.70 -7.97 -12.61
N ARG A 207 -6.71 -9.28 -12.38
CA ARG A 207 -6.55 -10.27 -13.45
C ARG A 207 -7.74 -10.18 -14.39
N LEU A 208 -7.53 -9.59 -15.57
CA LEU A 208 -8.49 -9.73 -16.66
C LEU A 208 -8.65 -11.22 -16.96
N ARG A 209 -9.86 -11.77 -16.79
CA ARG A 209 -10.16 -13.11 -17.28
C ARG A 209 -9.91 -13.08 -18.79
N SER A 210 -9.03 -13.93 -19.29
CA SER A 210 -8.97 -14.24 -20.71
C SER A 210 -10.33 -14.84 -21.07
N THR A 211 -11.10 -14.13 -21.88
CA THR A 211 -12.30 -14.64 -22.55
C THR A 211 -11.91 -15.67 -23.58
#